data_01c0897592a50a139481979ae31d93ed
#
_entry.id   01c0897592a50a139481979ae31d93ed
#
_cell.length_a   1.000
_cell.length_b   1.000
_cell.length_c   1.000
_cell.angle_alpha   90.00
_cell.angle_beta   90.00
_cell.angle_gamma   90.00
#
_symmetry.space_group_name_H-M   'P 1'
#
loop_
_entity.id
_entity.type
_entity.pdbx_description
1 polymer ?
#
loop_
_entity_poly.entity_id
_entity_poly.type
_entity_poly.pdbx_seq_one_letter_code
_entity_poly.pdbx_strand_id
1 'polypeptide(L)'
;MNLRYEEYTDIQRQLPFVLNKNIKRTAALRSESQNWHENIEIQFCKEGEGFVLIDGKCHAFSKGDIALIDSDAIHYTFSNTNMIYSCIIVSTDFCKQMGIDHHKLSFVPLIKNEKLSELFEEICNIYENENNLRLAKLNHLLLEMLIEIVNGYSSVKNMASLEQKELATVKKVILYIRENYRTRITLDSIAKHVLTDKYTLCKIFKKCTGQTIFENINAFRCMRAAEYLQDGKNVCEAASLCGFENNSFFTKTFKKHMGVLPSKYLSQKSYL
;
A
#
# COMPACT_ATOMS: atom_id res chain seq x y z
N MET A 1 10.26 11.46 5.37
CA MET A 1 8.96 10.85 5.01
C MET A 1 9.28 9.51 4.37
N ASN A 2 8.77 8.40 4.88
CA ASN A 2 9.08 7.08 4.35
C ASN A 2 7.88 6.61 3.50
N LEU A 3 8.05 6.52 2.18
CA LEU A 3 7.01 6.08 1.26
C LEU A 3 7.11 4.57 1.06
N ARG A 4 6.04 3.84 1.40
CA ARG A 4 5.95 2.39 1.29
C ARG A 4 4.88 1.99 0.26
N TYR A 5 5.27 1.14 -0.68
CA TYR A 5 4.29 0.44 -1.51
C TYR A 5 3.77 -0.80 -0.77
N GLU A 6 2.46 -0.96 -0.72
CA GLU A 6 1.82 -2.16 -0.18
C GLU A 6 1.45 -3.11 -1.32
N GLU A 7 1.98 -4.33 -1.24
CA GLU A 7 1.69 -5.38 -2.19
C GLU A 7 0.54 -6.24 -1.67
N TYR A 8 -0.52 -6.30 -2.43
CA TYR A 8 -1.65 -7.19 -2.17
C TYR A 8 -1.66 -8.35 -3.18
N THR A 9 -0.57 -9.14 -3.18
CA THR A 9 -0.42 -10.33 -4.03
C THR A 9 -1.36 -11.47 -3.63
N ASP A 10 -1.81 -11.47 -2.38
CA ASP A 10 -2.80 -12.39 -1.82
C ASP A 10 -4.21 -11.79 -1.78
N ILE A 11 -4.59 -11.01 -2.80
CA ILE A 11 -5.99 -10.96 -3.15
C ILE A 11 -6.30 -12.41 -3.49
N GLN A 12 -6.67 -13.13 -2.45
CA GLN A 12 -6.76 -14.58 -2.42
C GLN A 12 -7.51 -15.02 -3.66
N ARG A 13 -6.99 -16.01 -4.36
CA ARG A 13 -7.44 -16.55 -5.64
C ARG A 13 -8.96 -16.75 -5.80
N GLN A 14 -9.76 -16.41 -4.81
CA GLN A 14 -11.20 -16.54 -4.75
C GLN A 14 -11.97 -15.23 -4.49
N LEU A 15 -11.39 -14.23 -3.81
CA LEU A 15 -12.07 -12.99 -3.47
C LEU A 15 -11.50 -11.80 -4.24
N PRO A 16 -12.35 -10.88 -4.74
CA PRO A 16 -11.92 -9.72 -5.51
C PRO A 16 -11.42 -8.55 -4.63
N PHE A 17 -11.19 -8.78 -3.34
CA PHE A 17 -10.74 -7.78 -2.38
C PHE A 17 -10.01 -8.41 -1.20
N VAL A 18 -9.23 -7.59 -0.49
CA VAL A 18 -8.71 -7.88 0.84
C VAL A 18 -9.52 -7.10 1.85
N LEU A 19 -9.95 -7.76 2.93
CA LEU A 19 -10.63 -7.12 4.06
C LEU A 19 -9.73 -7.14 5.30
N ASN A 20 -9.35 -5.97 5.77
CA ASN A 20 -8.66 -5.79 7.04
C ASN A 20 -9.63 -5.21 8.06
N LYS A 21 -9.93 -5.98 9.12
CA LYS A 21 -10.95 -5.64 10.12
C LYS A 21 -10.35 -5.10 11.40
N ASN A 22 -11.07 -4.16 12.01
CA ASN A 22 -10.83 -3.70 13.39
C ASN A 22 -9.39 -3.20 13.60
N ILE A 23 -8.87 -2.45 12.62
CA ILE A 23 -7.53 -1.84 12.70
C ILE A 23 -7.56 -0.77 13.78
N LYS A 24 -6.75 -0.95 14.81
CA LYS A 24 -6.63 0.02 15.91
C LYS A 24 -5.57 1.07 15.60
N ARG A 25 -5.91 2.33 15.85
CA ARG A 25 -4.97 3.46 15.83
C ARG A 25 -5.04 4.19 17.15
N THR A 26 -3.88 4.45 17.73
CA THR A 26 -3.73 5.19 18.98
C THR A 26 -2.62 6.22 18.84
N ALA A 27 -2.54 7.19 19.75
CA ALA A 27 -1.47 8.19 19.74
C ALA A 27 -0.05 7.58 19.79
N ALA A 28 0.09 6.39 20.42
CA ALA A 28 1.36 5.67 20.54
C ALA A 28 1.75 4.89 19.28
N LEU A 29 0.79 4.56 18.39
CA LEU A 29 0.99 3.76 17.17
C LEU A 29 1.13 4.65 15.93
N ARG A 30 2.01 5.65 15.97
CA ARG A 30 2.32 6.45 14.78
C ARG A 30 3.34 5.73 13.93
N SER A 31 2.96 5.33 12.72
CA SER A 31 3.91 4.93 11.69
C SER A 31 4.47 6.18 11.00
N GLU A 32 5.77 6.18 10.71
CA GLU A 32 6.41 7.25 9.92
C GLU A 32 6.25 7.02 8.40
N SER A 33 5.68 5.88 8.00
CA SER A 33 5.54 5.51 6.58
C SER A 33 4.15 5.81 6.05
N GLN A 34 4.10 6.50 4.92
CA GLN A 34 2.90 6.63 4.10
C GLN A 34 2.86 5.48 3.11
N ASN A 35 1.68 4.92 2.90
CA ASN A 35 1.46 3.78 2.03
C ASN A 35 0.86 4.22 0.69
N TRP A 36 1.04 3.41 -0.33
CA TRP A 36 0.35 3.52 -1.59
C TRP A 36 0.28 2.16 -2.30
N HIS A 37 -0.73 1.97 -3.12
CA HIS A 37 -0.96 0.78 -3.94
C HIS A 37 -1.84 1.12 -5.15
N GLU A 38 -1.93 0.24 -6.12
CA GLU A 38 -2.69 0.44 -7.36
C GLU A 38 -4.20 0.22 -7.20
N ASN A 39 -4.63 -0.22 -6.05
CA ASN A 39 -6.00 -0.59 -5.75
C ASN A 39 -6.82 0.62 -5.25
N ILE A 40 -8.15 0.55 -5.39
CA ILE A 40 -9.06 1.41 -4.62
C ILE A 40 -9.10 0.88 -3.18
N GLU A 41 -9.06 1.78 -2.19
CA GLU A 41 -9.29 1.40 -0.80
C GLU A 41 -10.50 2.15 -0.22
N ILE A 42 -11.37 1.42 0.48
CA ILE A 42 -12.55 1.93 1.14
C ILE A 42 -12.37 1.70 2.64
N GLN A 43 -12.22 2.77 3.42
CA GLN A 43 -12.07 2.68 4.88
C GLN A 43 -13.37 3.09 5.55
N PHE A 44 -13.82 2.35 6.57
CA PHE A 44 -14.98 2.66 7.39
C PHE A 44 -14.58 2.83 8.86
N CYS A 45 -14.84 4.00 9.42
CA CYS A 45 -14.56 4.29 10.83
C CYS A 45 -15.69 3.73 11.70
N LYS A 46 -15.38 2.71 12.48
CA LYS A 46 -16.34 2.04 13.38
C LYS A 46 -16.48 2.75 14.72
N GLU A 47 -15.36 3.20 15.27
CA GLU A 47 -15.32 3.79 16.61
C GLU A 47 -14.25 4.87 16.70
N GLY A 48 -14.51 5.89 17.52
CA GLY A 48 -13.55 6.95 17.82
C GLY A 48 -13.38 7.94 16.69
N GLU A 49 -12.21 8.59 16.68
CA GLU A 49 -11.86 9.64 15.75
C GLU A 49 -10.37 9.66 15.42
N GLY A 50 -10.04 10.19 14.26
CA GLY A 50 -8.67 10.32 13.78
C GLY A 50 -8.62 11.11 12.49
N PHE A 51 -7.67 10.77 11.65
CA PHE A 51 -7.41 11.46 10.39
C PHE A 51 -7.00 10.47 9.32
N VAL A 52 -7.39 10.78 8.09
CA VAL A 52 -6.85 10.14 6.88
C VAL A 52 -6.09 11.20 6.09
N LEU A 53 -4.81 10.97 5.87
CA LEU A 53 -3.98 11.76 4.98
C LEU A 53 -4.04 11.12 3.58
N ILE A 54 -4.45 11.89 2.56
CA ILE A 54 -4.53 11.44 1.17
C ILE A 54 -3.83 12.48 0.30
N ASP A 55 -2.78 12.07 -0.42
CA ASP A 55 -1.97 12.94 -1.29
C ASP A 55 -1.60 14.29 -0.62
N GLY A 56 -1.18 14.21 0.64
CA GLY A 56 -0.74 15.36 1.44
C GLY A 56 -1.87 16.19 2.07
N LYS A 57 -3.14 15.90 1.80
CA LYS A 57 -4.29 16.56 2.43
C LYS A 57 -4.81 15.75 3.59
N CYS A 58 -4.99 16.39 4.73
CA CYS A 58 -5.47 15.76 5.96
C CYS A 58 -6.99 15.96 6.09
N HIS A 59 -7.72 14.84 6.27
CA HIS A 59 -9.15 14.81 6.44
C HIS A 59 -9.49 14.25 7.83
N ALA A 60 -10.37 14.92 8.58
CA ALA A 60 -10.88 14.39 9.84
C ALA A 60 -11.73 13.15 9.56
N PHE A 61 -11.52 12.08 10.32
CA PHE A 61 -12.12 10.76 10.10
C PHE A 61 -12.68 10.25 11.42
N SER A 62 -13.99 10.18 11.52
CA SER A 62 -14.74 9.88 12.74
C SER A 62 -15.77 8.78 12.52
N LYS A 63 -16.31 8.25 13.60
CA LYS A 63 -17.34 7.18 13.56
C LYS A 63 -18.44 7.48 12.52
N GLY A 64 -18.69 6.50 11.65
CA GLY A 64 -19.66 6.54 10.57
C GLY A 64 -19.15 7.20 9.28
N ASP A 65 -17.93 7.74 9.26
CA ASP A 65 -17.32 8.24 8.04
C ASP A 65 -16.76 7.09 7.20
N ILE A 66 -16.81 7.27 5.88
CA ILE A 66 -16.19 6.40 4.89
C ILE A 66 -15.13 7.23 4.16
N ALA A 67 -13.88 6.77 4.20
CA ALA A 67 -12.81 7.35 3.40
C ALA A 67 -12.63 6.53 2.11
N LEU A 68 -12.62 7.25 0.98
CA LEU A 68 -12.38 6.69 -0.35
C LEU A 68 -10.98 7.10 -0.81
N ILE A 69 -10.14 6.12 -1.06
CA ILE A 69 -8.76 6.32 -1.44
C ILE A 69 -8.59 5.89 -2.89
N ASP A 70 -8.23 6.86 -3.72
CA ASP A 70 -7.97 6.65 -5.15
C ASP A 70 -6.85 5.62 -5.36
N SER A 71 -6.95 4.88 -6.46
CA SER A 71 -5.83 4.14 -7.02
C SER A 71 -4.58 5.02 -7.10
N ASP A 72 -3.46 4.51 -6.65
CA ASP A 72 -2.17 5.20 -6.60
C ASP A 72 -2.07 6.39 -5.63
N ALA A 73 -3.11 6.70 -4.84
CA ALA A 73 -3.02 7.77 -3.85
C ALA A 73 -2.06 7.39 -2.70
N ILE A 74 -1.21 8.34 -2.30
CA ILE A 74 -0.39 8.17 -1.10
C ILE A 74 -1.29 8.47 0.09
N HIS A 75 -1.40 7.52 1.00
CA HIS A 75 -2.29 7.66 2.14
C HIS A 75 -1.71 7.14 3.44
N TYR A 76 -2.28 7.62 4.54
CA TYR A 76 -1.95 7.18 5.89
C TYR A 76 -3.09 7.52 6.85
N THR A 77 -3.53 6.52 7.63
CA THR A 77 -4.62 6.67 8.61
C THR A 77 -4.06 6.61 10.02
N PHE A 78 -4.33 7.63 10.84
CA PHE A 78 -3.80 7.76 12.18
C PHE A 78 -4.81 8.41 13.14
N SER A 79 -4.55 8.28 14.45
CA SER A 79 -5.33 8.95 15.47
C SER A 79 -4.41 9.56 16.54
N ASN A 80 -4.84 10.66 17.11
CA ASN A 80 -4.21 11.29 18.30
C ASN A 80 -4.85 10.79 19.60
N THR A 81 -5.97 10.08 19.49
CA THR A 81 -6.72 9.47 20.59
C THR A 81 -6.80 7.96 20.37
N ASN A 82 -8.02 7.43 20.21
CA ASN A 82 -8.27 6.03 19.88
C ASN A 82 -9.27 5.98 18.74
N MET A 83 -9.00 5.13 17.75
CA MET A 83 -9.86 4.89 16.61
C MET A 83 -9.81 3.42 16.20
N ILE A 84 -10.95 2.89 15.80
CA ILE A 84 -11.07 1.57 15.18
C ILE A 84 -11.73 1.75 13.82
N TYR A 85 -11.05 1.28 12.78
CA TYR A 85 -11.61 1.26 11.44
C TYR A 85 -11.36 -0.09 10.76
N SER A 86 -12.08 -0.34 9.69
CA SER A 86 -11.84 -1.49 8.80
C SER A 86 -11.63 -0.98 7.39
N CYS A 87 -10.92 -1.73 6.54
CA CYS A 87 -10.76 -1.35 5.14
C CYS A 87 -10.96 -2.53 4.19
N ILE A 88 -11.53 -2.22 3.02
CA ILE A 88 -11.65 -3.08 1.86
C ILE A 88 -10.71 -2.54 0.78
N ILE A 89 -9.81 -3.39 0.30
CA ILE A 89 -8.87 -3.07 -0.78
C ILE A 89 -9.29 -3.87 -2.00
N VAL A 90 -9.82 -3.17 -3.00
CA VAL A 90 -10.48 -3.77 -4.16
C VAL A 90 -9.46 -4.15 -5.22
N SER A 91 -9.55 -5.37 -5.75
CA SER A 91 -8.68 -5.84 -6.83
C SER A 91 -8.81 -4.98 -8.09
N THR A 92 -7.68 -4.55 -8.62
CA THR A 92 -7.56 -3.88 -9.92
C THR A 92 -8.16 -4.73 -11.05
N ASP A 93 -7.90 -6.05 -11.03
CA ASP A 93 -8.42 -6.98 -12.04
C ASP A 93 -9.94 -7.10 -11.96
N PHE A 94 -10.51 -7.11 -10.75
CA PHE A 94 -11.96 -7.11 -10.58
C PHE A 94 -12.60 -5.83 -11.16
N CYS A 95 -12.06 -4.66 -10.81
CA CYS A 95 -12.55 -3.40 -11.39
C CYS A 95 -12.52 -3.45 -12.92
N LYS A 96 -11.41 -3.91 -13.50
CA LYS A 96 -11.26 -4.05 -14.95
C LYS A 96 -12.26 -5.01 -15.57
N GLN A 97 -12.50 -6.17 -14.95
CA GLN A 97 -13.49 -7.15 -15.42
C GLN A 97 -14.92 -6.59 -15.38
N MET A 98 -15.22 -5.73 -14.40
CA MET A 98 -16.51 -5.05 -14.26
C MET A 98 -16.62 -3.77 -15.10
N GLY A 99 -15.62 -3.45 -15.95
CA GLY A 99 -15.64 -2.25 -16.80
C GLY A 99 -15.38 -0.95 -16.03
N ILE A 100 -14.86 -0.99 -14.81
CA ILE A 100 -14.56 0.18 -13.99
C ILE A 100 -13.09 0.56 -14.21
N ASP A 101 -12.84 1.62 -14.99
CA ASP A 101 -11.50 2.20 -15.19
C ASP A 101 -11.14 3.12 -14.00
N HIS A 102 -10.86 2.52 -12.86
CA HIS A 102 -10.61 3.23 -11.60
C HIS A 102 -9.36 4.12 -11.64
N HIS A 103 -8.42 3.89 -12.55
CA HIS A 103 -7.25 4.76 -12.73
C HIS A 103 -7.63 6.14 -13.29
N LYS A 104 -8.76 6.24 -13.98
CA LYS A 104 -9.31 7.52 -14.51
C LYS A 104 -10.27 8.21 -13.55
N LEU A 105 -10.63 7.57 -12.45
CA LEU A 105 -11.57 8.11 -11.47
C LEU A 105 -10.84 8.77 -10.31
N SER A 106 -11.38 9.88 -9.84
CA SER A 106 -11.04 10.51 -8.57
C SER A 106 -12.27 10.53 -7.69
N PHE A 107 -12.12 10.08 -6.44
CA PHE A 107 -13.20 9.97 -5.49
C PHE A 107 -13.25 11.17 -4.54
N VAL A 108 -14.43 11.46 -4.02
CA VAL A 108 -14.59 12.36 -2.86
C VAL A 108 -13.90 11.71 -1.67
N PRO A 109 -12.86 12.33 -1.06
CA PRO A 109 -12.00 11.65 -0.09
C PRO A 109 -12.72 11.15 1.16
N LEU A 110 -13.77 11.84 1.57
CA LEU A 110 -14.52 11.51 2.79
C LEU A 110 -16.02 11.74 2.57
N ILE A 111 -16.81 10.75 2.93
CA ILE A 111 -18.27 10.78 2.76
C ILE A 111 -18.98 10.19 3.99
N LYS A 112 -20.25 10.50 4.14
CA LYS A 112 -21.21 9.80 4.99
C LYS A 112 -22.35 9.29 4.12
N ASN A 113 -22.59 7.99 4.15
CA ASN A 113 -23.67 7.37 3.41
C ASN A 113 -24.11 6.11 4.15
N GLU A 114 -25.35 6.08 4.62
CA GLU A 114 -25.89 5.01 5.44
C GLU A 114 -25.93 3.68 4.67
N LYS A 115 -26.37 3.71 3.41
CA LYS A 115 -26.40 2.52 2.54
C LYS A 115 -25.03 1.90 2.35
N LEU A 116 -23.98 2.72 2.12
CA LEU A 116 -22.61 2.23 1.99
C LEU A 116 -22.08 1.67 3.31
N SER A 117 -22.44 2.25 4.44
CA SER A 117 -22.10 1.73 5.77
C SER A 117 -22.74 0.37 6.03
N GLU A 118 -24.01 0.21 5.68
CA GLU A 118 -24.73 -1.07 5.79
C GLU A 118 -24.11 -2.15 4.89
N LEU A 119 -23.83 -1.83 3.62
CA LEU A 119 -23.12 -2.74 2.70
C LEU A 119 -21.75 -3.15 3.22
N PHE A 120 -21.00 -2.21 3.81
CA PHE A 120 -19.68 -2.51 4.38
C PHE A 120 -19.78 -3.47 5.57
N GLU A 121 -20.75 -3.26 6.47
CA GLU A 121 -20.96 -4.12 7.62
C GLU A 121 -21.46 -5.51 7.19
N GLU A 122 -22.35 -5.59 6.18
CA GLU A 122 -22.80 -6.86 5.65
C GLU A 122 -21.67 -7.67 5.01
N ILE A 123 -20.77 -7.02 4.25
CA ILE A 123 -19.54 -7.64 3.73
C ILE A 123 -18.71 -8.20 4.89
N CYS A 124 -18.48 -7.41 5.95
CA CYS A 124 -17.74 -7.85 7.12
C CYS A 124 -18.36 -9.08 7.79
N ASN A 125 -19.67 -9.14 7.89
CA ASN A 125 -20.40 -10.25 8.50
C ASN A 125 -20.35 -11.51 7.66
N ILE A 126 -20.56 -11.41 6.34
CA ILE A 126 -20.52 -12.57 5.43
C ILE A 126 -19.08 -13.08 5.28
N TYR A 127 -18.09 -12.19 5.33
CA TYR A 127 -16.68 -12.56 5.21
C TYR A 127 -16.23 -13.57 6.27
N GLU A 128 -16.79 -13.51 7.49
CA GLU A 128 -16.45 -14.40 8.60
C GLU A 128 -17.24 -15.72 8.57
N ASN A 129 -18.36 -15.77 7.87
CA ASN A 129 -19.27 -16.90 7.90
C ASN A 129 -19.14 -17.72 6.61
N GLU A 130 -18.67 -18.95 6.72
CA GLU A 130 -18.63 -19.89 5.59
C GLU A 130 -20.03 -20.41 5.28
N ASN A 131 -20.52 -20.14 4.08
CA ASN A 131 -21.75 -20.69 3.53
C ASN A 131 -21.61 -20.92 2.03
N ASN A 132 -22.51 -21.75 1.46
CA ASN A 132 -22.44 -22.17 0.05
C ASN A 132 -22.50 -21.02 -0.98
N LEU A 133 -23.01 -19.85 -0.61
CA LEU A 133 -23.12 -18.70 -1.50
C LEU A 133 -22.24 -17.52 -1.07
N ARG A 134 -21.31 -17.74 -0.14
CA ARG A 134 -20.45 -16.70 0.42
C ARG A 134 -19.76 -15.88 -0.66
N LEU A 135 -19.09 -16.53 -1.59
CA LEU A 135 -18.37 -15.87 -2.68
C LEU A 135 -19.31 -15.06 -3.56
N ALA A 136 -20.45 -15.61 -3.96
CA ALA A 136 -21.42 -14.90 -4.80
C ALA A 136 -22.00 -13.66 -4.09
N LYS A 137 -22.34 -13.78 -2.79
CA LYS A 137 -22.83 -12.65 -2.00
C LYS A 137 -21.79 -11.56 -1.82
N LEU A 138 -20.54 -11.92 -1.52
CA LEU A 138 -19.45 -10.95 -1.37
C LEU A 138 -19.17 -10.19 -2.67
N ASN A 139 -19.18 -10.88 -3.82
CA ASN A 139 -19.03 -10.24 -5.12
C ASN A 139 -20.21 -9.30 -5.43
N HIS A 140 -21.44 -9.71 -5.14
CA HIS A 140 -22.64 -8.90 -5.33
C HIS A 140 -22.58 -7.61 -4.50
N LEU A 141 -22.35 -7.71 -3.20
CA LEU A 141 -22.27 -6.57 -2.29
C LEU A 141 -21.15 -5.60 -2.63
N LEU A 142 -19.97 -6.15 -2.98
CA LEU A 142 -18.85 -5.33 -3.42
C LEU A 142 -19.20 -4.55 -4.70
N LEU A 143 -19.82 -5.22 -5.68
CA LEU A 143 -20.20 -4.58 -6.94
C LEU A 143 -21.26 -3.51 -6.70
N GLU A 144 -22.27 -3.76 -5.87
CA GLU A 144 -23.29 -2.77 -5.48
C GLU A 144 -22.63 -1.55 -4.81
N MET A 145 -21.69 -1.78 -3.87
CA MET A 145 -20.94 -0.72 -3.22
C MET A 145 -20.13 0.12 -4.24
N LEU A 146 -19.45 -0.52 -5.17
CA LEU A 146 -18.67 0.18 -6.21
C LEU A 146 -19.57 0.98 -7.16
N ILE A 147 -20.72 0.47 -7.55
CA ILE A 147 -21.70 1.20 -8.38
C ILE A 147 -22.16 2.46 -7.65
N GLU A 148 -22.50 2.36 -6.38
CA GLU A 148 -22.93 3.51 -5.56
C GLU A 148 -21.81 4.55 -5.44
N ILE A 149 -20.57 4.12 -5.18
CA ILE A 149 -19.41 5.01 -5.06
C ILE A 149 -19.10 5.69 -6.41
N VAL A 150 -19.07 4.94 -7.50
CA VAL A 150 -18.74 5.50 -8.82
C VAL A 150 -19.80 6.51 -9.27
N ASN A 151 -21.08 6.21 -9.07
CA ASN A 151 -22.18 7.09 -9.50
C ASN A 151 -22.31 8.33 -8.62
N GLY A 152 -22.15 8.20 -7.31
CA GLY A 152 -22.44 9.27 -6.36
C GLY A 152 -21.24 10.11 -5.96
N TYR A 153 -20.04 9.54 -6.01
CA TYR A 153 -18.86 10.11 -5.34
C TYR A 153 -17.60 10.09 -6.19
N SER A 154 -17.72 9.90 -7.51
CA SER A 154 -16.55 9.95 -8.40
C SER A 154 -16.66 11.04 -9.47
N SER A 155 -15.51 11.42 -9.98
CA SER A 155 -15.34 12.29 -11.14
C SER A 155 -14.18 11.81 -11.98
N VAL A 156 -14.13 12.23 -13.27
CA VAL A 156 -12.95 11.94 -14.10
C VAL A 156 -11.76 12.74 -13.60
N LYS A 157 -10.60 12.08 -13.42
CA LYS A 157 -9.36 12.75 -13.02
C LYS A 157 -9.01 13.86 -13.99
N ASN A 158 -8.85 15.09 -13.47
CA ASN A 158 -8.33 16.21 -14.25
C ASN A 158 -6.86 16.01 -14.61
N MET A 159 -6.35 16.82 -15.57
CA MET A 159 -4.93 16.79 -15.94
C MET A 159 -4.05 16.96 -14.70
N ALA A 160 -3.12 16.02 -14.51
CA ALA A 160 -2.21 15.99 -13.37
C ALA A 160 -1.36 17.26 -13.28
N SER A 161 -1.26 17.85 -12.08
CA SER A 161 -0.32 18.93 -11.78
C SER A 161 1.14 18.45 -11.96
N LEU A 162 2.09 19.39 -11.98
CA LEU A 162 3.52 19.03 -12.07
C LEU A 162 3.93 18.13 -10.91
N GLU A 163 3.45 18.37 -9.70
CA GLU A 163 3.73 17.56 -8.52
C GLU A 163 3.15 16.15 -8.64
N GLN A 164 1.95 15.99 -9.18
CA GLN A 164 1.35 14.69 -9.46
C GLN A 164 2.13 13.91 -10.53
N LYS A 165 2.67 14.60 -11.55
CA LYS A 165 3.55 13.98 -12.56
C LYS A 165 4.88 13.52 -11.95
N GLU A 166 5.51 14.35 -11.10
CA GLU A 166 6.72 13.97 -10.36
C GLU A 166 6.45 12.73 -9.50
N LEU A 167 5.35 12.72 -8.77
CA LEU A 167 4.95 11.60 -7.93
C LEU A 167 4.68 10.32 -8.73
N ALA A 168 3.99 10.42 -9.88
CA ALA A 168 3.77 9.29 -10.78
C ALA A 168 5.11 8.72 -11.30
N THR A 169 6.09 9.57 -11.57
CA THR A 169 7.44 9.13 -11.95
C THR A 169 8.11 8.37 -10.80
N VAL A 170 8.02 8.87 -9.57
CA VAL A 170 8.59 8.20 -8.39
C VAL A 170 7.94 6.83 -8.17
N LYS A 171 6.63 6.69 -8.34
CA LYS A 171 5.91 5.41 -8.25
C LYS A 171 6.41 4.41 -9.28
N LYS A 172 6.59 4.82 -10.54
CA LYS A 172 7.18 3.97 -11.59
C LYS A 172 8.59 3.50 -11.22
N VAL A 173 9.40 4.36 -10.59
CA VAL A 173 10.73 3.97 -10.09
C VAL A 173 10.61 2.90 -9.00
N ILE A 174 9.70 3.06 -8.05
CA ILE A 174 9.49 2.08 -6.97
C ILE A 174 9.04 0.74 -7.56
N LEU A 175 8.10 0.73 -8.50
CA LEU A 175 7.66 -0.50 -9.18
C LEU A 175 8.81 -1.16 -9.94
N TYR A 176 9.60 -0.38 -10.72
CA TYR A 176 10.78 -0.90 -11.41
C TYR A 176 11.79 -1.56 -10.45
N ILE A 177 12.04 -0.94 -9.29
CA ILE A 177 12.90 -1.53 -8.25
C ILE A 177 12.36 -2.87 -7.78
N ARG A 178 11.06 -2.97 -7.53
CA ARG A 178 10.39 -4.20 -7.05
C ARG A 178 10.48 -5.35 -8.05
N GLU A 179 10.30 -5.06 -9.32
CA GLU A 179 10.38 -6.06 -10.40
C GLU A 179 11.83 -6.53 -10.65
N ASN A 180 12.80 -5.63 -10.45
CA ASN A 180 14.19 -5.84 -10.86
C ASN A 180 15.19 -5.98 -9.71
N TYR A 181 14.78 -5.94 -8.42
CA TYR A 181 15.67 -5.88 -7.26
C TYR A 181 16.69 -7.02 -7.19
N ARG A 182 16.40 -8.18 -7.78
CA ARG A 182 17.28 -9.35 -7.80
C ARG A 182 18.50 -9.18 -8.71
N THR A 183 18.43 -8.25 -9.64
CA THR A 183 19.45 -8.00 -10.64
C THR A 183 20.19 -6.69 -10.36
N ARG A 184 21.21 -6.40 -11.17
CA ARG A 184 21.94 -5.14 -11.09
C ARG A 184 21.06 -3.99 -11.63
N ILE A 185 20.65 -3.08 -10.76
CA ILE A 185 19.93 -1.86 -11.10
C ILE A 185 20.90 -0.69 -11.20
N THR A 186 20.82 0.09 -12.29
CA THR A 186 21.60 1.31 -12.50
C THR A 186 20.70 2.52 -12.66
N LEU A 187 21.22 3.73 -12.39
CA LEU A 187 20.45 4.96 -12.64
C LEU A 187 20.08 5.10 -14.12
N ASP A 188 20.93 4.62 -15.03
CA ASP A 188 20.65 4.65 -16.46
C ASP A 188 19.47 3.77 -16.84
N SER A 189 19.40 2.56 -16.27
CA SER A 189 18.26 1.65 -16.53
C SER A 189 16.94 2.23 -16.04
N ILE A 190 16.94 2.83 -14.85
CA ILE A 190 15.73 3.46 -14.29
C ILE A 190 15.35 4.71 -15.11
N ALA A 191 16.31 5.60 -15.38
CA ALA A 191 16.07 6.84 -16.12
C ALA A 191 15.47 6.58 -17.51
N LYS A 192 16.00 5.54 -18.20
CA LYS A 192 15.46 5.06 -19.47
C LYS A 192 14.02 4.54 -19.33
N HIS A 193 13.75 3.74 -18.28
CA HIS A 193 12.42 3.17 -18.04
C HIS A 193 11.35 4.25 -17.80
N VAL A 194 11.68 5.29 -17.01
CA VAL A 194 10.73 6.37 -16.68
C VAL A 194 10.81 7.57 -17.63
N LEU A 195 11.61 7.49 -18.70
CA LEU A 195 11.79 8.54 -19.70
C LEU A 195 12.20 9.91 -19.11
N THR A 196 13.12 9.89 -18.17
CA THR A 196 13.59 11.09 -17.44
C THR A 196 15.12 11.05 -17.33
N ASP A 197 15.79 12.19 -17.36
CA ASP A 197 17.24 12.25 -17.13
C ASP A 197 17.60 11.91 -15.67
N LYS A 198 18.82 11.42 -15.45
CA LYS A 198 19.29 10.95 -14.13
C LYS A 198 19.27 12.02 -13.05
N TYR A 199 19.62 13.26 -13.41
CA TYR A 199 19.70 14.36 -12.44
C TYR A 199 18.30 14.73 -11.93
N THR A 200 17.39 14.97 -12.85
CA THR A 200 15.98 15.24 -12.54
C THR A 200 15.36 14.09 -11.75
N LEU A 201 15.60 12.84 -12.17
CA LEU A 201 15.13 11.63 -11.50
C LEU A 201 15.58 11.58 -10.03
N CYS A 202 16.87 11.75 -9.76
CA CYS A 202 17.40 11.73 -8.39
C CYS A 202 16.81 12.87 -7.53
N LYS A 203 16.64 14.05 -8.11
CA LYS A 203 16.08 15.23 -7.43
C LYS A 203 14.63 15.00 -7.02
N ILE A 204 13.77 14.59 -7.97
CA ILE A 204 12.35 14.36 -7.68
C ILE A 204 12.16 13.17 -6.74
N PHE A 205 12.91 12.07 -6.93
CA PHE A 205 12.82 10.92 -6.05
C PHE A 205 13.16 11.28 -4.60
N LYS A 206 14.26 12.00 -4.38
CA LYS A 206 14.65 12.46 -3.04
C LYS A 206 13.66 13.47 -2.46
N LYS A 207 13.11 14.38 -3.29
CA LYS A 207 12.08 15.35 -2.87
C LYS A 207 10.83 14.63 -2.36
N CYS A 208 10.35 13.62 -3.09
CA CYS A 208 9.10 12.91 -2.78
C CYS A 208 9.25 11.86 -1.65
N THR A 209 10.40 11.17 -1.57
CA THR A 209 10.59 10.03 -0.64
C THR A 209 11.47 10.35 0.56
N GLY A 210 12.22 11.44 0.53
CA GLY A 210 13.25 11.76 1.52
C GLY A 210 14.52 10.91 1.42
N GLN A 211 14.56 9.91 0.53
CA GLN A 211 15.65 8.94 0.36
C GLN A 211 16.26 9.01 -1.03
N THR A 212 17.49 8.53 -1.18
CA THR A 212 18.05 8.28 -2.50
C THR A 212 17.47 7.00 -3.11
N ILE A 213 17.53 6.88 -4.43
CA ILE A 213 17.10 5.66 -5.15
C ILE A 213 17.85 4.41 -4.64
N PHE A 214 19.17 4.50 -4.42
CA PHE A 214 19.95 3.37 -3.92
C PHE A 214 19.66 3.01 -2.46
N GLU A 215 19.30 3.97 -1.62
CA GLU A 215 18.82 3.69 -0.27
C GLU A 215 17.50 2.92 -0.33
N ASN A 216 16.60 3.30 -1.23
CA ASN A 216 15.31 2.61 -1.42
C ASN A 216 15.51 1.18 -1.97
N ILE A 217 16.38 0.98 -2.98
CA ILE A 217 16.76 -0.35 -3.48
C ILE A 217 17.26 -1.23 -2.34
N ASN A 218 18.18 -0.72 -1.53
CA ASN A 218 18.77 -1.49 -0.44
C ASN A 218 17.76 -1.80 0.68
N ALA A 219 16.90 -0.85 1.01
CA ALA A 219 15.82 -1.07 1.98
C ALA A 219 14.87 -2.19 1.51
N PHE A 220 14.44 -2.14 0.25
CA PHE A 220 13.59 -3.17 -0.34
C PHE A 220 14.25 -4.55 -0.36
N ARG A 221 15.52 -4.62 -0.81
CA ARG A 221 16.30 -5.87 -0.78
C ARG A 221 16.43 -6.46 0.63
N CYS A 222 16.66 -5.62 1.64
CA CYS A 222 16.74 -6.07 3.04
C CYS A 222 15.39 -6.60 3.55
N MET A 223 14.29 -5.97 3.17
CA MET A 223 12.94 -6.44 3.51
C MET A 223 12.68 -7.82 2.90
N ARG A 224 12.97 -8.01 1.61
CA ARG A 224 12.82 -9.32 0.94
C ARG A 224 13.77 -10.38 1.51
N ALA A 225 15.00 -9.99 1.88
CA ALA A 225 15.95 -10.91 2.53
C ALA A 225 15.43 -11.36 3.91
N ALA A 226 14.75 -10.49 4.65
CA ALA A 226 14.13 -10.87 5.92
C ALA A 226 13.05 -11.95 5.75
N GLU A 227 12.28 -11.90 4.67
CA GLU A 227 11.29 -12.94 4.33
C GLU A 227 11.99 -14.28 4.02
N TYR A 228 13.02 -14.26 3.15
CA TYR A 228 13.79 -15.49 2.86
C TYR A 228 14.46 -16.10 4.10
N LEU A 229 14.93 -15.27 5.02
CA LEU A 229 15.45 -15.75 6.31
C LEU A 229 14.35 -16.40 7.16
N GLN A 230 13.12 -15.84 7.14
CA GLN A 230 11.97 -16.46 7.83
C GLN A 230 11.56 -17.80 7.21
N ASP A 231 11.73 -17.94 5.89
CA ASP A 231 11.50 -19.20 5.14
C ASP A 231 12.65 -20.21 5.29
N GLY A 232 13.61 -19.95 6.21
CA GLY A 232 14.68 -20.88 6.54
C GLY A 232 15.92 -20.83 5.63
N LYS A 233 16.01 -19.84 4.74
CA LYS A 233 17.23 -19.64 3.96
C LYS A 233 18.39 -19.15 4.83
N ASN A 234 19.62 -19.58 4.54
CA ASN A 234 20.77 -19.05 5.24
C ASN A 234 21.10 -17.61 4.78
N VAL A 235 21.96 -16.93 5.55
CA VAL A 235 22.29 -15.51 5.34
C VAL A 235 22.87 -15.24 3.95
N CYS A 236 23.74 -16.12 3.45
CA CYS A 236 24.36 -15.97 2.14
C CYS A 236 23.37 -16.20 0.99
N GLU A 237 22.50 -17.19 1.12
CA GLU A 237 21.42 -17.45 0.17
C GLU A 237 20.43 -16.28 0.11
N ALA A 238 19.96 -15.78 1.26
CA ALA A 238 19.04 -14.65 1.32
C ALA A 238 19.64 -13.40 0.68
N ALA A 239 20.93 -13.11 0.94
CA ALA A 239 21.65 -12.00 0.31
C ALA A 239 21.70 -12.14 -1.23
N SER A 240 22.11 -13.31 -1.73
CA SER A 240 22.23 -13.59 -3.16
C SER A 240 20.87 -13.50 -3.87
N LEU A 241 19.81 -14.10 -3.33
CA LEU A 241 18.46 -14.06 -3.87
C LEU A 241 17.87 -12.63 -3.94
N CYS A 242 18.39 -11.72 -3.11
CA CYS A 242 17.99 -10.31 -3.10
C CYS A 242 18.94 -9.40 -3.91
N GLY A 243 19.88 -9.95 -4.67
CA GLY A 243 20.75 -9.18 -5.55
C GLY A 243 21.90 -8.45 -4.82
N PHE A 244 22.30 -8.90 -3.63
CA PHE A 244 23.52 -8.45 -2.99
C PHE A 244 24.70 -9.28 -3.48
N GLU A 245 25.69 -8.62 -4.10
CA GLU A 245 26.90 -9.25 -4.60
C GLU A 245 27.96 -9.46 -3.49
N ASN A 246 27.84 -8.76 -2.36
CA ASN A 246 28.80 -8.76 -1.27
C ASN A 246 28.13 -8.96 0.08
N ASN A 247 28.45 -10.07 0.76
CA ASN A 247 27.86 -10.44 2.04
C ASN A 247 28.21 -9.48 3.19
N SER A 248 29.39 -8.86 3.18
CA SER A 248 29.77 -7.87 4.20
C SER A 248 28.95 -6.59 4.04
N PHE A 249 28.75 -6.14 2.80
CA PHE A 249 27.88 -5.00 2.49
C PHE A 249 26.42 -5.32 2.85
N PHE A 250 25.93 -6.53 2.51
CA PHE A 250 24.60 -6.98 2.91
C PHE A 250 24.42 -6.93 4.42
N THR A 251 25.30 -7.54 5.20
CA THR A 251 25.20 -7.62 6.67
C THR A 251 25.12 -6.23 7.30
N LYS A 252 25.97 -5.30 6.84
CA LYS A 252 25.97 -3.90 7.31
C LYS A 252 24.68 -3.18 6.95
N THR A 253 24.21 -3.34 5.72
CA THR A 253 23.02 -2.71 5.18
C THR A 253 21.77 -3.27 5.84
N PHE A 254 21.69 -4.58 6.01
CA PHE A 254 20.57 -5.25 6.70
C PHE A 254 20.46 -4.76 8.15
N LYS A 255 21.58 -4.70 8.90
CA LYS A 255 21.57 -4.16 10.25
C LYS A 255 21.09 -2.71 10.30
N LYS A 256 21.49 -1.88 9.33
CA LYS A 256 21.04 -0.49 9.22
C LYS A 256 19.51 -0.39 9.05
N HIS A 257 18.90 -1.23 8.19
CA HIS A 257 17.48 -1.13 7.84
C HIS A 257 16.56 -1.95 8.77
N MET A 258 17.03 -3.11 9.27
CA MET A 258 16.23 -4.02 10.08
C MET A 258 16.54 -3.93 11.59
N GLY A 259 17.52 -3.10 11.98
CA GLY A 259 17.93 -2.89 13.37
C GLY A 259 18.81 -3.99 13.96
N VAL A 260 18.84 -5.19 13.37
CA VAL A 260 19.55 -6.36 13.86
C VAL A 260 20.39 -7.03 12.77
N LEU A 261 21.37 -7.85 13.16
CA LEU A 261 22.16 -8.64 12.20
C LEU A 261 21.28 -9.72 11.54
N PRO A 262 21.51 -10.06 10.25
CA PRO A 262 20.78 -11.11 9.56
C PRO A 262 20.79 -12.45 10.31
N SER A 263 21.93 -12.85 10.88
CA SER A 263 22.07 -14.07 11.65
C SER A 263 21.27 -14.12 12.97
N LYS A 264 20.87 -12.95 13.48
CA LYS A 264 20.07 -12.83 14.71
C LYS A 264 18.60 -12.51 14.45
N TYR A 265 18.22 -12.32 13.17
CA TYR A 265 16.87 -11.88 12.83
C TYR A 265 15.78 -12.89 13.23
N LEU A 266 16.05 -14.19 13.12
CA LEU A 266 15.12 -15.26 13.50
C LEU A 266 15.03 -15.45 15.02
N SER A 267 16.12 -15.27 15.75
CA SER A 267 16.16 -15.50 17.20
C SER A 267 15.37 -14.48 18.02
N GLN A 268 15.03 -13.32 17.44
CA GLN A 268 14.26 -12.28 18.16
C GLN A 268 12.74 -12.43 18.04
N LYS A 269 12.21 -13.19 17.05
CA LYS A 269 10.77 -13.42 16.91
C LYS A 269 10.22 -14.55 17.80
N SER A 270 11.07 -15.32 18.43
CA SER A 270 10.67 -16.37 19.39
C SER A 270 10.25 -15.83 20.77
N TYR A 271 10.26 -14.51 20.97
CA TYR A 271 9.96 -13.85 22.26
C TYR A 271 8.87 -12.75 22.14
N LEU A 272 8.11 -12.70 21.06
CA LEU A 272 6.93 -11.86 20.88
C LEU A 272 5.74 -12.73 20.46
#